data_f456a10f95ed26fa922b90039d3b9ab8
#
_entry.id   f456a10f95ed26fa922b90039d3b9ab8
#
_cell.length_a   1.000
_cell.length_b   1.000
_cell.length_c   1.000
_cell.angle_alpha   90.00
_cell.angle_beta   90.00
_cell.angle_gamma   90.00
#
_symmetry.space_group_name_H-M   'P 1'
#
loop_
_entity.id
_entity.type
_entity.pdbx_description
1 polymer ?
#
loop_
_entity_poly.entity_id
_entity_poly.type
_entity_poly.pdbx_seq_one_letter_code
_entity_poly.pdbx_strand_id
1 'polypeptide(L)'
;MKTVKQHAANDLLEFTIKAHGGRENFNKFETVSARLICDGVLWSMVGHPGSVDDIYVTSHTNKQFTSHRPFLNKDWHTAFTAQHVAIKNSKEDVIEELSNPRDSFAGYTTETPWSQIQLAYFTGYAMWTYFNAPFNFGDAGYKIEELEPWIENGEVFQRLQVTFPEEIATHSPVQTFYIDKDGLIKRHDYNVDIAGGATAAHYLSDYIDVQGVKIATKRNVYIRQEDNTPLFPEPLLVSIDLREISRK
;
A
#
# COMPACT_ATOMS: atom_id res chain seq x y z
N MET A 1 14.63 19.62 -22.03
CA MET A 1 13.48 18.69 -21.87
C MET A 1 13.44 17.97 -20.51
N LYS A 2 14.51 17.31 -20.01
CA LYS A 2 14.48 16.65 -18.69
C LYS A 2 14.10 17.58 -17.52
N THR A 3 14.61 18.81 -17.49
CA THR A 3 14.35 19.78 -16.40
C THR A 3 12.89 20.24 -16.34
N VAL A 4 12.21 20.41 -17.50
CA VAL A 4 10.80 20.84 -17.56
C VAL A 4 9.87 19.71 -17.08
N LYS A 5 10.09 18.47 -17.51
CA LYS A 5 9.32 17.29 -17.05
C LYS A 5 9.47 17.03 -15.55
N GLN A 6 10.67 17.23 -15.00
CA GLN A 6 10.90 17.09 -13.57
C GLN A 6 10.17 18.15 -12.76
N HIS A 7 10.09 19.39 -13.28
CA HIS A 7 9.35 20.46 -12.62
C HIS A 7 7.85 20.15 -12.58
N ALA A 8 7.28 19.71 -13.69
CA ALA A 8 5.88 19.31 -13.78
C ALA A 8 5.55 18.14 -12.81
N ALA A 9 6.39 17.11 -12.72
CA ALA A 9 6.21 16.02 -11.76
C ALA A 9 6.23 16.49 -10.30
N ASN A 10 7.11 17.44 -9.96
CA ASN A 10 7.16 18.03 -8.62
C ASN A 10 5.90 18.86 -8.32
N ASP A 11 5.42 19.64 -9.28
CA ASP A 11 4.20 20.44 -9.12
C ASP A 11 2.96 19.53 -8.92
N LEU A 12 2.87 18.42 -9.69
CA LEU A 12 1.81 17.44 -9.52
C LEU A 12 1.89 16.73 -8.16
N LEU A 13 3.09 16.38 -7.69
CA LEU A 13 3.28 15.81 -6.36
C LEU A 13 2.84 16.77 -5.26
N GLU A 14 3.28 18.03 -5.31
CA GLU A 14 2.92 19.03 -4.29
C GLU A 14 1.41 19.33 -4.30
N PHE A 15 0.77 19.38 -5.47
CA PHE A 15 -0.68 19.47 -5.59
C PHE A 15 -1.37 18.30 -4.90
N THR A 16 -0.88 17.07 -5.15
CA THR A 16 -1.42 15.85 -4.55
C THR A 16 -1.24 15.82 -3.03
N ILE A 17 -0.05 16.14 -2.54
CA ILE A 17 0.23 16.22 -1.10
C ILE A 17 -0.67 17.25 -0.42
N LYS A 18 -0.84 18.44 -1.02
CA LYS A 18 -1.72 19.48 -0.49
C LYS A 18 -3.18 19.01 -0.43
N ALA A 19 -3.66 18.34 -1.47
CA ALA A 19 -5.01 17.77 -1.51
C ALA A 19 -5.27 16.74 -0.42
N HIS A 20 -4.23 15.97 -0.03
CA HIS A 20 -4.29 14.98 1.06
C HIS A 20 -4.10 15.60 2.46
N GLY A 21 -3.92 16.94 2.58
CA GLY A 21 -3.83 17.64 3.86
C GLY A 21 -2.47 18.25 4.17
N GLY A 22 -1.47 18.03 3.31
CA GLY A 22 -0.14 18.63 3.41
C GLY A 22 0.83 17.91 4.35
N ARG A 23 2.14 18.01 4.04
CA ARG A 23 3.22 17.39 4.82
C ARG A 23 3.24 17.83 6.28
N GLU A 24 2.95 19.10 6.55
CA GLU A 24 2.94 19.63 7.91
C GLU A 24 1.93 18.90 8.79
N ASN A 25 0.70 18.68 8.30
CA ASN A 25 -0.31 17.93 9.04
C ASN A 25 0.02 16.44 9.14
N PHE A 26 0.60 15.87 8.09
CA PHE A 26 1.03 14.47 8.11
C PHE A 26 2.10 14.23 9.17
N ASN A 27 3.11 15.09 9.26
CA ASN A 27 4.26 14.93 10.16
C ASN A 27 3.97 15.26 11.64
N LYS A 28 2.77 15.77 11.96
CA LYS A 28 2.37 16.01 13.37
C LYS A 28 2.21 14.75 14.19
N PHE A 29 2.08 13.61 13.54
CA PHE A 29 1.76 12.34 14.18
C PHE A 29 2.73 11.27 13.72
N GLU A 30 3.13 10.41 14.63
CA GLU A 30 4.09 9.34 14.36
C GLU A 30 3.45 8.05 13.86
N THR A 31 2.14 7.87 14.13
CA THR A 31 1.43 6.64 13.77
C THR A 31 0.04 6.91 13.22
N VAL A 32 -0.38 6.01 12.33
CA VAL A 32 -1.77 5.87 11.87
C VAL A 32 -2.24 4.47 12.29
N SER A 33 -3.39 4.40 12.95
CA SER A 33 -4.02 3.13 13.32
C SER A 33 -5.43 3.07 12.76
N ALA A 34 -5.86 1.88 12.33
CA ALA A 34 -7.21 1.64 11.83
C ALA A 34 -7.67 0.21 12.13
N ARG A 35 -8.98 0.00 12.22
CA ARG A 35 -9.60 -1.31 12.07
C ARG A 35 -9.68 -1.62 10.58
N LEU A 36 -9.14 -2.76 10.19
CA LEU A 36 -8.98 -3.22 8.83
C LEU A 36 -9.97 -4.37 8.59
N ILE A 37 -10.95 -4.15 7.73
CA ILE A 37 -11.86 -5.20 7.26
C ILE A 37 -11.43 -5.56 5.86
N CYS A 38 -10.96 -6.80 5.66
CA CYS A 38 -10.48 -7.28 4.36
C CYS A 38 -11.35 -8.42 3.84
N ASP A 39 -11.46 -8.46 2.50
CA ASP A 39 -12.06 -9.56 1.76
C ASP A 39 -11.34 -9.72 0.41
N GLY A 40 -11.74 -10.66 -0.40
CA GLY A 40 -11.22 -10.92 -1.74
C GLY A 40 -10.57 -12.28 -1.88
N VAL A 41 -10.39 -12.69 -3.14
CA VAL A 41 -9.94 -14.05 -3.47
C VAL A 41 -8.46 -14.30 -3.16
N LEU A 42 -7.65 -13.24 -3.04
CA LEU A 42 -6.20 -13.36 -2.80
C LEU A 42 -5.90 -14.22 -1.57
N TRP A 43 -6.66 -14.01 -0.48
CA TRP A 43 -6.39 -14.71 0.79
C TRP A 43 -6.53 -16.22 0.67
N SER A 44 -7.51 -16.68 -0.10
CA SER A 44 -7.68 -18.11 -0.42
C SER A 44 -6.59 -18.60 -1.36
N MET A 45 -6.20 -17.81 -2.37
CA MET A 45 -5.15 -18.17 -3.34
C MET A 45 -3.80 -18.39 -2.65
N VAL A 46 -3.45 -17.56 -1.67
CA VAL A 46 -2.18 -17.69 -0.94
C VAL A 46 -2.27 -18.61 0.29
N GLY A 47 -3.40 -19.29 0.51
CA GLY A 47 -3.57 -20.30 1.56
C GLY A 47 -3.98 -19.74 2.93
N HIS A 48 -4.47 -18.51 3.01
CA HIS A 48 -4.83 -17.82 4.26
C HIS A 48 -6.25 -17.25 4.28
N PRO A 49 -7.30 -18.02 3.93
CA PRO A 49 -8.67 -17.51 3.96
C PRO A 49 -9.04 -17.09 5.39
N GLY A 50 -9.68 -15.93 5.52
CA GLY A 50 -10.15 -15.40 6.81
C GLY A 50 -9.08 -14.81 7.73
N SER A 51 -7.81 -14.90 7.37
CA SER A 51 -6.69 -14.53 8.28
C SER A 51 -6.57 -13.03 8.57
N VAL A 52 -7.15 -12.20 7.72
CA VAL A 52 -7.07 -10.73 7.81
C VAL A 52 -8.46 -10.06 7.71
N ASP A 53 -9.52 -10.81 7.89
CA ASP A 53 -10.91 -10.35 7.68
C ASP A 53 -11.29 -9.18 8.60
N ASP A 54 -10.85 -9.19 9.85
CA ASP A 54 -11.16 -8.15 10.84
C ASP A 54 -10.02 -8.04 11.87
N ILE A 55 -9.10 -7.12 11.59
CA ILE A 55 -7.90 -6.91 12.42
C ILE A 55 -7.62 -5.42 12.59
N TYR A 56 -6.75 -5.06 13.52
CA TYR A 56 -6.24 -3.70 13.64
C TYR A 56 -4.85 -3.60 13.03
N VAL A 57 -4.59 -2.49 12.36
CA VAL A 57 -3.28 -2.14 11.84
C VAL A 57 -2.78 -0.85 12.48
N THR A 58 -1.50 -0.81 12.82
CA THR A 58 -0.78 0.43 13.20
C THR A 58 0.46 0.56 12.33
N SER A 59 0.59 1.68 11.66
CA SER A 59 1.72 2.01 10.78
C SER A 59 2.42 3.28 11.26
N HIS A 60 3.75 3.30 11.21
CA HIS A 60 4.51 4.52 11.47
C HIS A 60 4.60 5.40 10.23
N THR A 61 4.66 6.71 10.43
CA THR A 61 4.78 7.72 9.37
C THR A 61 6.24 8.10 9.07
N ASN A 62 7.13 7.95 10.05
CA ASN A 62 8.53 8.40 10.01
C ASN A 62 9.55 7.26 9.81
N LYS A 63 9.10 6.03 9.77
CA LYS A 63 9.93 4.84 9.50
C LYS A 63 9.09 3.73 8.93
N GLN A 64 9.70 2.83 8.18
CA GLN A 64 8.99 1.67 7.68
C GLN A 64 8.78 0.62 8.78
N PHE A 65 7.64 0.75 9.46
CA PHE A 65 7.18 -0.16 10.49
C PHE A 65 5.66 -0.27 10.47
N THR A 66 5.17 -1.51 10.56
CA THR A 66 3.72 -1.81 10.64
C THR A 66 3.49 -3.02 11.54
N SER A 67 2.39 -2.98 12.29
CA SER A 67 1.92 -4.08 13.13
C SER A 67 0.44 -4.35 12.88
N HIS A 68 0.06 -5.63 12.80
CA HIS A 68 -1.31 -6.10 12.71
C HIS A 68 -1.68 -6.89 13.96
N ARG A 69 -2.93 -6.68 14.47
CA ARG A 69 -3.44 -7.32 15.69
C ARG A 69 -4.97 -7.48 15.63
N PRO A 70 -5.56 -8.65 16.00
CA PRO A 70 -4.88 -9.93 16.15
C PRO A 70 -4.33 -10.41 14.82
N PHE A 71 -3.33 -11.30 14.80
CA PHE A 71 -2.80 -11.86 13.57
C PHE A 71 -2.77 -13.38 13.67
N LEU A 72 -3.64 -14.07 12.93
CA LEU A 72 -3.84 -15.53 12.91
C LEU A 72 -4.27 -16.14 14.25
N ASN A 73 -3.88 -15.57 15.35
CA ASN A 73 -4.24 -15.95 16.71
C ASN A 73 -4.60 -14.69 17.48
N LYS A 74 -5.61 -14.76 18.37
CA LYS A 74 -6.11 -13.63 19.16
C LYS A 74 -5.02 -12.91 19.98
N ASP A 75 -3.97 -13.64 20.37
CA ASP A 75 -2.91 -13.14 21.23
C ASP A 75 -1.64 -12.73 20.43
N TRP A 76 -1.66 -12.88 19.10
CA TRP A 76 -0.51 -12.59 18.26
C TRP A 76 -0.62 -11.23 17.56
N HIS A 77 0.55 -10.68 17.28
CA HIS A 77 0.71 -9.48 16.46
C HIS A 77 1.95 -9.57 15.58
N THR A 78 1.98 -8.79 14.51
CA THR A 78 3.14 -8.68 13.64
C THR A 78 4.03 -7.51 14.03
N ALA A 79 5.32 -7.60 13.72
CA ALA A 79 6.27 -6.51 13.77
C ALA A 79 7.06 -6.53 12.46
N PHE A 80 6.69 -5.63 11.54
CA PHE A 80 7.27 -5.55 10.20
C PHE A 80 8.22 -4.37 10.07
N THR A 81 9.38 -4.62 9.46
CA THR A 81 10.29 -3.63 8.86
C THR A 81 10.72 -4.13 7.48
N ALA A 82 11.39 -3.31 6.67
CA ALA A 82 11.84 -3.73 5.33
C ALA A 82 12.71 -4.99 5.34
N GLN A 83 13.61 -5.10 6.31
CA GLN A 83 14.63 -6.16 6.38
C GLN A 83 14.31 -7.28 7.38
N HIS A 84 13.22 -7.14 8.14
CA HIS A 84 12.87 -8.12 9.16
C HIS A 84 11.37 -8.10 9.46
N VAL A 85 10.79 -9.27 9.62
CA VAL A 85 9.41 -9.43 10.07
C VAL A 85 9.35 -10.49 11.16
N ALA A 86 8.53 -10.24 12.19
CA ALA A 86 8.27 -11.18 13.26
C ALA A 86 6.77 -11.29 13.58
N ILE A 87 6.36 -12.46 14.00
CA ILE A 87 5.07 -12.72 14.68
C ILE A 87 5.40 -12.91 16.15
N LYS A 88 4.74 -12.16 17.02
CA LYS A 88 4.95 -12.18 18.47
C LYS A 88 3.66 -12.43 19.21
N ASN A 89 3.74 -12.97 20.41
CA ASN A 89 2.59 -13.09 21.30
C ASN A 89 2.41 -11.81 22.17
N SER A 90 1.38 -11.79 23.01
CA SER A 90 1.07 -10.67 23.91
C SER A 90 2.12 -10.43 25.02
N LYS A 91 3.09 -11.35 25.19
CA LYS A 91 4.23 -11.22 26.13
C LYS A 91 5.51 -10.79 25.41
N GLU A 92 5.42 -10.43 24.12
CA GLU A 92 6.55 -10.09 23.23
C GLU A 92 7.49 -11.29 22.92
N ASP A 93 7.11 -12.52 23.27
CA ASP A 93 7.88 -13.69 22.84
C ASP A 93 7.72 -13.87 21.32
N VAL A 94 8.83 -14.14 20.64
CA VAL A 94 8.85 -14.39 19.19
C VAL A 94 8.30 -15.79 18.92
N ILE A 95 7.25 -15.87 18.11
CA ILE A 95 6.65 -17.11 17.62
C ILE A 95 7.33 -17.57 16.34
N GLU A 96 7.55 -16.63 15.42
CA GLU A 96 8.23 -16.82 14.15
C GLU A 96 8.87 -15.51 13.71
N GLU A 97 10.04 -15.56 13.10
CA GLU A 97 10.70 -14.39 12.53
C GLU A 97 11.46 -14.72 11.25
N LEU A 98 11.69 -13.71 10.42
CA LEU A 98 12.39 -13.87 9.16
C LEU A 98 13.20 -12.61 8.84
N SER A 99 14.50 -12.76 8.63
CA SER A 99 15.38 -11.73 8.09
C SER A 99 15.41 -11.77 6.58
N ASN A 100 15.54 -10.59 5.94
CA ASN A 100 15.47 -10.43 4.48
C ASN A 100 14.25 -11.14 3.86
N PRO A 101 13.03 -10.86 4.35
CA PRO A 101 11.86 -11.66 4.04
C PRO A 101 11.51 -11.72 2.55
N ARG A 102 11.91 -10.71 1.76
CA ARG A 102 11.67 -10.67 0.31
C ARG A 102 12.35 -11.83 -0.42
N ASP A 103 13.53 -12.28 0.03
CA ASP A 103 14.29 -13.36 -0.58
C ASP A 103 13.56 -14.71 -0.50
N SER A 104 12.71 -14.88 0.52
CA SER A 104 11.93 -16.11 0.73
C SER A 104 10.86 -16.38 -0.35
N PHE A 105 10.58 -15.40 -1.20
CA PHE A 105 9.63 -15.53 -2.31
C PHE A 105 10.30 -15.85 -3.66
N ALA A 106 11.58 -16.16 -3.68
CA ALA A 106 12.27 -16.49 -4.93
C ALA A 106 11.59 -17.67 -5.66
N GLY A 107 11.21 -17.44 -6.93
CA GLY A 107 10.51 -18.42 -7.76
C GLY A 107 9.00 -18.56 -7.49
N TYR A 108 8.41 -17.73 -6.63
CA TYR A 108 6.98 -17.74 -6.37
C TYR A 108 6.19 -17.20 -7.57
N THR A 109 4.99 -17.76 -7.72
CA THR A 109 3.97 -17.35 -8.69
C THR A 109 2.68 -16.96 -7.95
N THR A 110 1.66 -16.57 -8.69
CA THR A 110 0.30 -16.32 -8.15
C THR A 110 -0.35 -17.54 -7.52
N GLU A 111 0.14 -18.74 -7.82
CA GLU A 111 -0.42 -20.02 -7.32
C GLU A 111 0.36 -20.58 -6.12
N THR A 112 1.46 -19.93 -5.74
CA THR A 112 2.31 -20.41 -4.64
C THR A 112 1.73 -19.98 -3.30
N PRO A 113 1.35 -20.92 -2.40
CA PRO A 113 0.89 -20.57 -1.06
C PRO A 113 2.00 -19.90 -0.24
N TRP A 114 1.61 -18.99 0.63
CA TRP A 114 2.54 -18.28 1.52
C TRP A 114 2.58 -18.92 2.91
N SER A 115 3.69 -18.79 3.61
CA SER A 115 3.76 -19.06 5.03
C SER A 115 3.14 -17.91 5.85
N GLN A 116 2.92 -18.15 7.14
CA GLN A 116 2.36 -17.12 8.05
C GLN A 116 3.25 -15.88 8.12
N ILE A 117 4.56 -16.08 8.19
CA ILE A 117 5.51 -14.96 8.26
C ILE A 117 5.62 -14.20 6.92
N GLN A 118 5.42 -14.88 5.79
CA GLN A 118 5.34 -14.25 4.47
C GLN A 118 4.06 -13.41 4.32
N LEU A 119 2.93 -13.88 4.84
CA LEU A 119 1.70 -13.08 4.92
C LEU A 119 1.92 -11.81 5.77
N ALA A 120 2.59 -11.94 6.93
CA ALA A 120 2.93 -10.81 7.79
C ALA A 120 3.81 -9.77 7.09
N TYR A 121 4.77 -10.22 6.27
CA TYR A 121 5.61 -9.36 5.46
C TYR A 121 4.79 -8.60 4.40
N PHE A 122 3.97 -9.31 3.62
CA PHE A 122 3.13 -8.72 2.58
C PHE A 122 2.19 -7.65 3.13
N THR A 123 1.41 -8.00 4.15
CA THR A 123 0.45 -7.07 4.77
C THR A 123 1.15 -5.87 5.40
N GLY A 124 2.35 -6.09 5.95
CA GLY A 124 3.18 -5.06 6.57
C GLY A 124 3.59 -3.97 5.59
N TYR A 125 4.24 -4.32 4.48
CA TYR A 125 4.69 -3.33 3.51
C TYR A 125 3.54 -2.68 2.75
N ALA A 126 2.49 -3.44 2.45
CA ALA A 126 1.33 -2.93 1.74
C ALA A 126 0.65 -1.81 2.52
N MET A 127 0.31 -2.06 3.79
CA MET A 127 -0.35 -1.06 4.62
C MET A 127 0.55 0.13 4.94
N TRP A 128 1.86 -0.07 5.10
CA TRP A 128 2.78 1.05 5.24
C TRP A 128 2.77 1.96 4.00
N THR A 129 2.87 1.38 2.81
CA THR A 129 2.82 2.13 1.55
C THR A 129 1.49 2.90 1.42
N TYR A 130 0.37 2.27 1.77
CA TYR A 130 -0.96 2.86 1.62
C TYR A 130 -1.24 4.03 2.56
N PHE A 131 -0.68 4.03 3.77
CA PHE A 131 -0.83 5.13 4.72
C PHE A 131 0.18 6.26 4.51
N ASN A 132 1.32 5.99 3.89
CA ASN A 132 2.38 6.98 3.71
C ASN A 132 2.34 7.70 2.35
N ALA A 133 1.70 7.09 1.33
CA ALA A 133 1.46 7.75 0.05
C ALA A 133 0.42 8.88 0.19
N PRO A 134 0.64 10.06 -0.46
CA PRO A 134 1.76 10.45 -1.30
C PRO A 134 2.91 11.15 -0.55
N PHE A 135 2.86 11.24 0.78
CA PHE A 135 3.69 12.14 1.58
C PHE A 135 5.18 11.82 1.50
N ASN A 136 5.56 10.56 1.37
CA ASN A 136 6.95 10.10 1.29
C ASN A 136 7.56 10.18 -0.12
N PHE A 137 6.79 10.46 -1.17
CA PHE A 137 7.31 10.44 -2.56
C PHE A 137 8.32 11.56 -2.86
N GLY A 138 8.41 12.59 -2.03
CA GLY A 138 9.42 13.64 -2.12
C GLY A 138 10.63 13.41 -1.22
N ASP A 139 10.72 12.30 -0.50
CA ASP A 139 11.85 12.00 0.37
C ASP A 139 13.07 11.55 -0.45
N ALA A 140 14.23 11.56 0.20
CA ALA A 140 15.47 11.16 -0.45
C ALA A 140 15.38 9.71 -0.98
N GLY A 141 15.92 9.49 -2.18
CA GLY A 141 15.93 8.18 -2.83
C GLY A 141 14.73 7.90 -3.73
N TYR A 142 13.59 8.54 -3.52
CA TYR A 142 12.46 8.45 -4.45
C TYR A 142 12.74 9.20 -5.74
N LYS A 143 12.24 8.66 -6.87
CA LYS A 143 12.23 9.37 -8.16
C LYS A 143 10.80 9.43 -8.66
N ILE A 144 10.41 10.58 -9.19
CA ILE A 144 9.07 10.80 -9.71
C ILE A 144 9.13 11.25 -11.17
N GLU A 145 8.18 10.79 -11.96
CA GLU A 145 7.99 11.19 -13.34
C GLU A 145 6.50 11.38 -13.63
N GLU A 146 6.12 12.50 -14.24
CA GLU A 146 4.78 12.71 -14.74
C GLU A 146 4.63 11.97 -16.07
N LEU A 147 3.58 11.14 -16.18
CA LEU A 147 3.22 10.42 -17.38
C LEU A 147 2.08 11.15 -18.12
N GLU A 148 1.86 10.77 -19.39
CA GLU A 148 0.69 11.24 -20.14
C GLU A 148 -0.61 10.92 -19.36
N PRO A 149 -1.59 11.84 -19.35
CA PRO A 149 -2.85 11.62 -18.67
C PRO A 149 -3.55 10.34 -19.12
N TRP A 150 -4.34 9.76 -18.22
CA TRP A 150 -5.16 8.58 -18.49
C TRP A 150 -6.63 8.94 -18.45
N ILE A 151 -7.40 8.44 -19.41
CA ILE A 151 -8.86 8.63 -19.47
C ILE A 151 -9.51 7.31 -19.10
N GLU A 152 -10.34 7.32 -18.07
CA GLU A 152 -11.09 6.15 -17.64
C GLU A 152 -12.52 6.58 -17.26
N ASN A 153 -13.52 5.89 -17.79
CA ASN A 153 -14.94 6.18 -17.55
C ASN A 153 -15.34 7.65 -17.78
N GLY A 154 -14.67 8.34 -18.71
CA GLY A 154 -14.92 9.75 -19.04
C GLY A 154 -14.23 10.75 -18.11
N GLU A 155 -13.50 10.30 -17.12
CA GLU A 155 -12.67 11.14 -16.24
C GLU A 155 -11.21 11.14 -16.69
N VAL A 156 -10.54 12.29 -16.51
CA VAL A 156 -9.12 12.47 -16.83
C VAL A 156 -8.32 12.43 -15.55
N PHE A 157 -7.35 11.52 -15.47
CA PHE A 157 -6.43 11.41 -14.36
C PHE A 157 -5.03 11.83 -14.78
N GLN A 158 -4.40 12.73 -14.02
CA GLN A 158 -2.96 12.95 -14.11
C GLN A 158 -2.23 11.73 -13.53
N ARG A 159 -1.08 11.36 -14.10
CA ARG A 159 -0.36 10.18 -13.63
C ARG A 159 1.03 10.51 -13.15
N LEU A 160 1.34 10.07 -11.94
CA LEU A 160 2.66 10.15 -11.35
C LEU A 160 3.26 8.74 -11.23
N GLN A 161 4.33 8.48 -11.98
CA GLN A 161 5.15 7.30 -11.78
C GLN A 161 6.15 7.56 -10.66
N VAL A 162 6.22 6.65 -9.71
CA VAL A 162 7.10 6.73 -8.54
C VAL A 162 8.03 5.52 -8.55
N THR A 163 9.35 5.79 -8.52
CA THR A 163 10.35 4.76 -8.26
C THR A 163 10.75 4.83 -6.79
N PHE A 164 10.49 3.76 -6.08
CA PHE A 164 10.81 3.60 -4.66
C PHE A 164 12.30 3.29 -4.49
N PRO A 165 12.95 3.79 -3.43
CA PRO A 165 14.33 3.42 -3.11
C PRO A 165 14.41 1.93 -2.72
N GLU A 166 15.57 1.32 -2.94
CA GLU A 166 15.80 -0.12 -2.76
C GLU A 166 15.59 -0.57 -1.30
N GLU A 167 15.87 0.30 -0.35
CA GLU A 167 15.68 0.04 1.08
C GLU A 167 14.22 0.01 1.54
N ILE A 168 13.28 0.46 0.69
CA ILE A 168 11.85 0.47 1.01
C ILE A 168 11.19 -0.79 0.46
N ALA A 169 10.69 -1.64 1.34
CA ALA A 169 9.87 -2.79 0.96
C ALA A 169 8.50 -2.32 0.46
N THR A 170 8.13 -2.74 -0.74
CA THR A 170 6.87 -2.40 -1.40
C THR A 170 6.53 -3.44 -2.47
N HIS A 171 5.41 -3.31 -3.17
CA HIS A 171 4.95 -4.28 -4.18
C HIS A 171 5.96 -4.49 -5.31
N SER A 172 6.39 -3.40 -5.94
CA SER A 172 7.42 -3.33 -6.98
C SER A 172 8.16 -2.00 -6.88
N PRO A 173 9.40 -1.89 -7.41
CA PRO A 173 10.14 -0.63 -7.36
C PRO A 173 9.46 0.51 -8.09
N VAL A 174 8.77 0.24 -9.19
CA VAL A 174 8.09 1.25 -10.01
C VAL A 174 6.59 1.07 -9.91
N GLN A 175 5.88 2.13 -9.52
CA GLN A 175 4.43 2.14 -9.34
C GLN A 175 3.84 3.42 -9.94
N THR A 176 2.57 3.38 -10.37
CA THR A 176 1.90 4.52 -10.99
C THR A 176 0.67 4.91 -10.19
N PHE A 177 0.57 6.20 -9.87
CA PHE A 177 -0.54 6.78 -9.13
C PHE A 177 -1.37 7.67 -10.05
N TYR A 178 -2.68 7.51 -10.04
CA TYR A 178 -3.64 8.24 -10.84
C TYR A 178 -4.35 9.25 -9.95
N ILE A 179 -4.27 10.51 -10.32
CA ILE A 179 -4.66 11.66 -9.52
C ILE A 179 -5.80 12.37 -10.23
N ASP A 180 -6.91 12.57 -9.53
CA ASP A 180 -8.07 13.25 -10.06
C ASP A 180 -7.87 14.78 -10.12
N LYS A 181 -8.87 15.50 -10.67
CA LYS A 181 -8.87 16.95 -10.79
C LYS A 181 -8.79 17.71 -9.44
N ASP A 182 -9.12 17.02 -8.35
CA ASP A 182 -9.10 17.58 -6.99
C ASP A 182 -7.80 17.22 -6.24
N GLY A 183 -6.87 16.51 -6.90
CA GLY A 183 -5.58 16.13 -6.38
C GLY A 183 -5.58 14.85 -5.55
N LEU A 184 -6.70 14.10 -5.50
CA LEU A 184 -6.77 12.86 -4.75
C LEU A 184 -6.34 11.67 -5.61
N ILE A 185 -5.60 10.73 -5.00
CA ILE A 185 -5.23 9.48 -5.66
C ILE A 185 -6.48 8.60 -5.77
N LYS A 186 -6.86 8.23 -6.99
CA LYS A 186 -8.05 7.39 -7.26
C LYS A 186 -7.69 5.98 -7.66
N ARG A 187 -6.49 5.78 -8.21
CA ARG A 187 -5.99 4.49 -8.62
C ARG A 187 -4.48 4.41 -8.41
N HIS A 188 -3.98 3.24 -8.07
CA HIS A 188 -2.59 2.93 -7.81
C HIS A 188 -2.24 1.60 -8.49
N ASP A 189 -1.43 1.64 -9.52
CA ASP A 189 -1.00 0.47 -10.29
C ASP A 189 0.39 0.02 -9.89
N TYR A 190 0.54 -1.28 -9.74
CA TYR A 190 1.83 -1.92 -9.41
C TYR A 190 1.86 -3.37 -9.89
N ASN A 191 3.05 -3.93 -9.89
CA ASN A 191 3.22 -5.37 -9.98
C ASN A 191 3.51 -5.93 -8.58
N VAL A 192 3.08 -7.15 -8.30
CA VAL A 192 3.37 -7.84 -7.04
C VAL A 192 4.54 -8.78 -7.28
N ASP A 193 5.77 -8.25 -7.15
CA ASP A 193 7.00 -8.99 -7.48
C ASP A 193 7.11 -10.31 -6.72
N ILE A 194 6.70 -10.33 -5.45
CA ILE A 194 6.73 -11.54 -4.61
C ILE A 194 5.71 -12.62 -5.03
N ALA A 195 4.83 -12.30 -5.97
CA ALA A 195 3.85 -13.20 -6.57
C ALA A 195 4.07 -13.33 -8.09
N GLY A 196 5.34 -13.41 -8.53
CA GLY A 196 5.69 -13.59 -9.92
C GLY A 196 5.39 -12.39 -10.82
N GLY A 197 5.27 -11.19 -10.25
CA GLY A 197 4.99 -9.96 -11.00
C GLY A 197 3.52 -9.77 -11.37
N ALA A 198 2.60 -10.41 -10.66
CA ALA A 198 1.15 -10.25 -10.85
C ALA A 198 0.75 -8.77 -10.90
N THR A 199 -0.01 -8.38 -11.92
CA THR A 199 -0.36 -6.98 -12.19
C THR A 199 -1.61 -6.56 -11.41
N ALA A 200 -1.59 -5.39 -10.80
CA ALA A 200 -2.69 -4.87 -10.00
C ALA A 200 -3.13 -3.46 -10.43
N ALA A 201 -4.45 -3.26 -10.51
CA ALA A 201 -5.11 -1.97 -10.55
C ALA A 201 -5.89 -1.79 -9.24
N HIS A 202 -5.43 -0.89 -8.38
CA HIS A 202 -5.91 -0.69 -7.02
C HIS A 202 -6.67 0.64 -6.95
N TYR A 203 -7.98 0.59 -6.78
CA TYR A 203 -8.86 1.75 -6.71
C TYR A 203 -9.07 2.22 -5.28
N LEU A 204 -9.08 3.54 -5.09
CA LEU A 204 -9.22 4.22 -3.80
C LEU A 204 -10.47 5.11 -3.82
N SER A 205 -11.31 4.98 -2.79
CA SER A 205 -12.53 5.78 -2.65
C SER A 205 -12.86 6.11 -1.19
N ASP A 206 -13.96 6.82 -0.99
CA ASP A 206 -14.53 7.16 0.32
C ASP A 206 -13.51 7.83 1.24
N TYR A 207 -12.92 8.93 0.72
CA TYR A 207 -11.97 9.73 1.48
C TYR A 207 -12.62 10.44 2.66
N ILE A 208 -12.02 10.31 3.84
CA ILE A 208 -12.39 11.05 5.05
C ILE A 208 -11.23 11.88 5.56
N ASP A 209 -11.53 12.97 6.25
CA ASP A 209 -10.52 13.75 6.97
C ASP A 209 -10.28 13.14 8.35
N VAL A 210 -9.02 12.81 8.63
CA VAL A 210 -8.57 12.35 9.94
C VAL A 210 -7.49 13.30 10.46
N GLN A 211 -7.89 14.22 11.31
CA GLN A 211 -6.98 15.21 11.91
C GLN A 211 -6.16 15.98 10.85
N GLY A 212 -6.86 16.45 9.80
CA GLY A 212 -6.27 17.27 8.72
C GLY A 212 -5.58 16.48 7.61
N VAL A 213 -5.66 15.15 7.62
CA VAL A 213 -5.16 14.29 6.53
C VAL A 213 -6.29 13.48 5.94
N LYS A 214 -6.42 13.49 4.60
CA LYS A 214 -7.41 12.70 3.89
C LYS A 214 -6.91 11.29 3.65
N ILE A 215 -7.69 10.32 4.11
CA ILE A 215 -7.39 8.88 3.99
C ILE A 215 -8.54 8.22 3.22
N ALA A 216 -8.21 7.48 2.15
CA ALA A 216 -9.19 6.63 1.47
C ALA A 216 -9.55 5.45 2.37
N THR A 217 -10.84 5.31 2.69
CA THR A 217 -11.31 4.24 3.57
C THR A 217 -11.64 2.97 2.82
N LYS A 218 -11.93 3.05 1.51
CA LYS A 218 -12.18 1.88 0.67
C LYS A 218 -11.13 1.71 -0.40
N ARG A 219 -10.70 0.46 -0.56
CA ARG A 219 -9.70 0.05 -1.53
C ARG A 219 -10.12 -1.27 -2.15
N ASN A 220 -10.16 -1.31 -3.49
CA ASN A 220 -10.48 -2.50 -4.26
C ASN A 220 -9.37 -2.77 -5.28
N VAL A 221 -8.86 -3.99 -5.28
CA VAL A 221 -7.76 -4.40 -6.16
C VAL A 221 -8.27 -5.43 -7.18
N TYR A 222 -8.01 -5.16 -8.43
CA TYR A 222 -8.33 -6.01 -9.57
C TYR A 222 -7.07 -6.37 -10.35
N ILE A 223 -7.13 -7.41 -11.17
CA ILE A 223 -6.08 -7.71 -12.15
C ILE A 223 -6.04 -6.57 -13.16
N ARG A 224 -4.86 -6.00 -13.39
CA ARG A 224 -4.64 -5.02 -14.47
C ARG A 224 -4.22 -5.75 -15.73
N GLN A 225 -4.97 -5.52 -16.83
CA GLN A 225 -4.73 -6.11 -18.14
C GLN A 225 -3.62 -5.36 -18.89
N GLU A 226 -3.16 -5.91 -20.02
CA GLU A 226 -2.08 -5.32 -20.83
C GLU A 226 -2.44 -3.94 -21.42
N ASP A 227 -3.71 -3.71 -21.72
CA ASP A 227 -4.24 -2.43 -22.20
C ASP A 227 -4.44 -1.40 -21.08
N ASN A 228 -3.96 -1.73 -19.87
CA ASN A 228 -4.08 -0.93 -18.65
C ASN A 228 -5.52 -0.81 -18.10
N THR A 229 -6.47 -1.58 -18.56
CA THR A 229 -7.81 -1.67 -17.97
C THR A 229 -7.86 -2.69 -16.83
N PRO A 230 -8.74 -2.54 -15.82
CA PRO A 230 -8.95 -3.58 -14.83
C PRO A 230 -9.76 -4.74 -15.42
N LEU A 231 -9.49 -5.95 -14.98
CA LEU A 231 -10.42 -7.07 -15.16
C LEU A 231 -11.57 -6.89 -14.16
N PHE A 232 -12.69 -6.37 -14.64
CA PHE A 232 -13.81 -5.91 -13.79
C PHE A 232 -15.11 -6.61 -14.20
N PRO A 233 -16.05 -6.91 -13.28
CA PRO A 233 -15.97 -6.71 -11.81
C PRO A 233 -15.25 -7.83 -11.06
N GLU A 234 -14.98 -8.96 -11.66
CA GLU A 234 -14.43 -10.16 -11.03
C GLU A 234 -13.19 -10.68 -11.78
N PRO A 235 -12.20 -11.26 -11.07
CA PRO A 235 -12.18 -11.45 -9.62
C PRO A 235 -11.77 -10.17 -8.87
N LEU A 236 -12.44 -9.89 -7.75
CA LEU A 236 -11.97 -8.91 -6.77
C LEU A 236 -10.84 -9.57 -5.97
N LEU A 237 -9.59 -9.15 -6.23
CA LEU A 237 -8.43 -9.74 -5.57
C LEU A 237 -8.37 -9.40 -4.09
N VAL A 238 -8.54 -8.12 -3.76
CA VAL A 238 -8.53 -7.60 -2.39
C VAL A 238 -9.55 -6.48 -2.27
N SER A 239 -10.35 -6.49 -1.22
CA SER A 239 -11.05 -5.31 -0.73
C SER A 239 -10.58 -4.95 0.66
N ILE A 240 -10.52 -3.65 0.94
CA ILE A 240 -10.16 -3.10 2.25
C ILE A 240 -11.19 -2.03 2.61
N ASP A 241 -11.77 -2.15 3.80
CA ASP A 241 -12.60 -1.12 4.43
C ASP A 241 -11.93 -0.72 5.74
N LEU A 242 -11.43 0.53 5.81
CA LEU A 242 -10.76 1.08 6.98
C LEU A 242 -11.78 1.79 7.86
N ARG A 243 -11.83 1.43 9.12
CA ARG A 243 -12.70 2.00 10.15
C ARG A 243 -11.90 2.44 11.36
N GLU A 244 -12.51 3.22 12.25
CA GLU A 244 -11.93 3.62 13.54
C GLU A 244 -10.52 4.22 13.38
N ILE A 245 -10.31 5.03 12.32
CA ILE A 245 -8.98 5.56 12.00
C ILE A 245 -8.59 6.62 13.02
N SER A 246 -7.38 6.53 13.53
CA SER A 246 -6.80 7.49 14.46
C SER A 246 -5.32 7.73 14.16
N ARG A 247 -4.81 8.91 14.54
CA ARG A 247 -3.41 9.30 14.39
C ARG A 247 -2.86 9.75 15.73
N LYS A 248 -1.64 9.35 16.05
CA LYS A 248 -0.98 9.67 17.34
C LYS A 248 0.48 10.08 17.13
#